data_f52b06c062fe485705f3e6631419afc4
#
_entry.id   f52b06c062fe485705f3e6631419afc4
#
_cell.length_a   1.000
_cell.length_b   1.000
_cell.length_c   1.000
_cell.angle_alpha   90.00
_cell.angle_beta   90.00
_cell.angle_gamma   90.00
#
_symmetry.space_group_name_H-M   'P 1'
#
loop_
_entity.id
_entity.type
_entity.pdbx_description
1 polymer ?
#
loop_
_entity_poly.entity_id
_entity_poly.type
_entity_poly.pdbx_seq_one_letter_code
_entity_poly.pdbx_strand_id
1 'polypeptide(L)'
;MNILKSLPGPLLIFFGALSLSFGGLIVKSFEGATLWQILFWRSLFFSLTVLTFLIITYKSKVLKSFYDSGLPGFIGGLILSIGFCGYVFAMYNTTVANTNFIISLQILFLAIFGFFFLKEKINLITLISIILAMSGVLLMVGNSLSPGELSGNLAAFTMPITFAVLIMIVRKFPSVDMVPAQFVAGISSCLIGLSLSPTIMISPHDIFLGFLAGFFQIGFGFIF
;
A
#
# COMPACT_ATOMS: atom_id res chain seq x y z
N MET A 1 3.06 -20.83 -12.72
CA MET A 1 3.26 -19.56 -13.48
C MET A 1 2.51 -19.48 -14.81
N ASN A 2 2.20 -20.58 -15.46
CA ASN A 2 1.37 -20.54 -16.68
C ASN A 2 -0.10 -20.15 -16.41
N ILE A 3 -0.64 -20.48 -15.23
CA ILE A 3 -2.04 -20.16 -14.89
C ILE A 3 -2.29 -18.65 -14.74
N LEU A 4 -1.38 -17.91 -14.10
CA LEU A 4 -1.51 -16.46 -13.96
C LEU A 4 -1.38 -15.73 -15.31
N LYS A 5 -0.55 -16.24 -16.22
CA LYS A 5 -0.41 -15.70 -17.57
C LYS A 5 -1.58 -16.03 -18.50
N SER A 6 -2.40 -17.03 -18.15
CA SER A 6 -3.58 -17.42 -18.91
C SER A 6 -4.86 -16.72 -18.47
N LEU A 7 -4.86 -16.07 -17.29
CA LEU A 7 -6.02 -15.33 -16.79
C LEU A 7 -6.14 -13.96 -17.47
N PRO A 8 -7.35 -13.51 -17.82
CA PRO A 8 -7.59 -12.18 -18.34
C PRO A 8 -7.15 -11.11 -17.32
N GLY A 9 -6.44 -10.06 -17.76
CA GLY A 9 -5.99 -8.97 -16.89
C GLY A 9 -7.10 -8.37 -15.98
N PRO A 10 -8.33 -8.13 -16.47
CA PRO A 10 -9.42 -7.65 -15.62
C PRO A 10 -9.76 -8.58 -14.45
N LEU A 11 -9.62 -9.89 -14.64
CA LEU A 11 -9.91 -10.87 -13.58
C LEU A 11 -8.82 -10.83 -12.49
N LEU A 12 -7.56 -10.66 -12.87
CA LEU A 12 -6.44 -10.49 -11.93
C LEU A 12 -6.64 -9.21 -11.10
N ILE A 13 -6.98 -8.10 -11.75
CA ILE A 13 -7.26 -6.83 -11.08
C ILE A 13 -8.44 -6.98 -10.11
N PHE A 14 -9.50 -7.70 -10.50
CA PHE A 14 -10.65 -7.95 -9.63
C PHE A 14 -10.25 -8.71 -8.37
N PHE A 15 -9.49 -9.81 -8.49
CA PHE A 15 -9.04 -10.58 -7.33
C PHE A 15 -8.05 -9.80 -6.46
N GLY A 16 -7.16 -9.01 -7.07
CA GLY A 16 -6.27 -8.10 -6.34
C GLY A 16 -7.07 -7.08 -5.52
N ALA A 17 -8.03 -6.40 -6.13
CA ALA A 17 -8.89 -5.43 -5.45
C ALA A 17 -9.74 -6.09 -4.35
N LEU A 18 -10.28 -7.28 -4.61
CA LEU A 18 -11.04 -8.05 -3.63
C LEU A 18 -10.16 -8.39 -2.41
N SER A 19 -8.93 -8.85 -2.63
CA SER A 19 -7.99 -9.13 -1.53
C SER A 19 -7.67 -7.88 -0.71
N LEU A 20 -7.42 -6.74 -1.37
CA LEU A 20 -7.16 -5.47 -0.69
C LEU A 20 -8.34 -4.96 0.13
N SER A 21 -9.59 -5.26 -0.26
CA SER A 21 -10.81 -4.82 0.43
C SER A 21 -10.94 -5.34 1.86
N PHE A 22 -10.31 -6.48 2.18
CA PHE A 22 -10.31 -7.06 3.53
C PHE A 22 -9.40 -6.30 4.52
N GLY A 23 -8.62 -5.32 4.06
CA GLY A 23 -7.61 -4.66 4.89
C GLY A 23 -8.15 -3.99 6.14
N GLY A 24 -9.25 -3.26 6.04
CA GLY A 24 -9.88 -2.61 7.18
C GLY A 24 -10.43 -3.60 8.19
N LEU A 25 -11.07 -4.67 7.71
CA LEU A 25 -11.59 -5.73 8.57
C LEU A 25 -10.45 -6.38 9.36
N ILE A 26 -9.39 -6.82 8.67
CA ILE A 26 -8.27 -7.51 9.31
C ILE A 26 -7.59 -6.61 10.34
N VAL A 27 -7.26 -5.36 9.99
CA VAL A 27 -6.56 -4.44 10.91
C VAL A 27 -7.40 -4.10 12.14
N LYS A 28 -8.73 -3.98 12.01
CA LYS A 28 -9.62 -3.71 13.15
C LYS A 28 -9.94 -4.96 13.99
N SER A 29 -9.59 -6.14 13.53
CA SER A 29 -9.78 -7.40 14.28
C SER A 29 -8.62 -7.74 15.22
N PHE A 30 -7.52 -6.98 15.22
CA PHE A 30 -6.45 -7.15 16.20
C PHE A 30 -6.96 -6.80 17.60
N GLU A 31 -6.68 -7.67 18.60
CA GLU A 31 -7.27 -7.56 19.94
C GLU A 31 -6.34 -6.96 21.00
N GLY A 32 -5.06 -6.89 20.77
CA GLY A 32 -4.11 -6.38 21.75
C GLY A 32 -2.81 -5.84 21.17
N ALA A 33 -2.62 -6.01 19.88
CA ALA A 33 -1.41 -5.53 19.21
C ALA A 33 -1.41 -4.00 19.09
N THR A 34 -0.27 -3.40 19.38
CA THR A 34 -0.02 -1.98 19.10
C THR A 34 0.14 -1.75 17.59
N LEU A 35 -0.05 -0.52 17.18
CA LEU A 35 0.14 -0.08 15.79
C LEU A 35 1.46 -0.60 15.18
N TRP A 36 2.57 -0.50 15.93
CA TRP A 36 3.88 -0.90 15.44
C TRP A 36 4.08 -2.41 15.36
N GLN A 37 3.43 -3.16 16.24
CA GLN A 37 3.37 -4.63 16.17
C GLN A 37 2.56 -5.08 14.95
N ILE A 38 1.41 -4.45 14.68
CA ILE A 38 0.60 -4.72 13.48
C ILE A 38 1.44 -4.44 12.23
N LEU A 39 2.11 -3.28 12.17
CA LEU A 39 2.98 -2.92 11.05
C LEU A 39 4.09 -3.96 10.85
N PHE A 40 4.77 -4.37 11.93
CA PHE A 40 5.85 -5.37 11.88
C PHE A 40 5.36 -6.70 11.30
N TRP A 41 4.37 -7.32 11.92
CA TRP A 41 3.92 -8.66 11.54
C TRP A 41 3.31 -8.69 10.14
N ARG A 42 2.47 -7.71 9.81
CA ARG A 42 1.91 -7.56 8.47
C ARG A 42 3.00 -7.40 7.41
N SER A 43 3.99 -6.54 7.65
CA SER A 43 5.06 -6.28 6.69
C SER A 43 6.06 -7.43 6.58
N LEU A 44 6.30 -8.17 7.68
CA LEU A 44 7.10 -9.39 7.67
C LEU A 44 6.49 -10.44 6.74
N PHE A 45 5.21 -10.78 6.94
CA PHE A 45 4.53 -11.76 6.11
C PHE A 45 4.38 -11.30 4.65
N PHE A 46 4.16 -10.00 4.42
CA PHE A 46 4.18 -9.44 3.08
C PHE A 46 5.56 -9.61 2.42
N SER A 47 6.63 -9.29 3.12
CA SER A 47 8.00 -9.45 2.59
C SER A 47 8.31 -10.90 2.25
N LEU A 48 7.90 -11.85 3.11
CA LEU A 48 8.06 -13.28 2.85
C LEU A 48 7.26 -13.73 1.62
N THR A 49 6.05 -13.20 1.44
CA THR A 49 5.20 -13.48 0.27
C THR A 49 5.85 -12.98 -1.02
N VAL A 50 6.30 -11.72 -1.02
CA VAL A 50 6.96 -11.13 -2.19
C VAL A 50 8.29 -11.85 -2.48
N LEU A 51 9.08 -12.19 -1.45
CA LEU A 51 10.32 -12.94 -1.62
C LEU A 51 10.05 -14.32 -2.24
N THR A 52 9.04 -15.02 -1.75
CA THR A 52 8.62 -16.31 -2.32
C THR A 52 8.23 -16.17 -3.78
N PHE A 53 7.45 -15.15 -4.11
CA PHE A 53 7.08 -14.83 -5.48
C PHE A 53 8.30 -14.52 -6.36
N LEU A 54 9.26 -13.73 -5.86
CA LEU A 54 10.51 -13.43 -6.56
C LEU A 54 11.33 -14.70 -6.82
N ILE A 55 11.47 -15.59 -5.83
CA ILE A 55 12.20 -16.85 -5.97
C ILE A 55 11.54 -17.75 -7.02
N ILE A 56 10.22 -17.88 -7.01
CA ILE A 56 9.48 -18.69 -7.98
C ILE A 56 9.61 -18.10 -9.39
N THR A 57 9.55 -16.77 -9.50
CA THR A 57 9.54 -16.07 -10.80
C THR A 57 10.93 -15.98 -11.42
N TYR A 58 11.92 -15.53 -10.65
CA TYR A 58 13.28 -15.25 -11.16
C TYR A 58 14.27 -16.37 -10.87
N LYS A 59 13.93 -17.36 -10.02
CA LYS A 59 14.78 -18.51 -9.67
C LYS A 59 16.18 -18.05 -9.23
N SER A 60 17.23 -18.52 -9.91
CA SER A 60 18.63 -18.13 -9.63
C SER A 60 18.96 -16.66 -9.94
N LYS A 61 18.05 -15.92 -10.62
CA LYS A 61 18.26 -14.51 -11.01
C LYS A 61 17.63 -13.51 -10.06
N VAL A 62 17.20 -13.91 -8.86
CA VAL A 62 16.58 -13.00 -7.88
C VAL A 62 17.48 -11.81 -7.57
N LEU A 63 18.76 -12.04 -7.24
CA LEU A 63 19.71 -10.95 -6.96
C LEU A 63 19.89 -10.02 -8.16
N LYS A 64 19.87 -10.58 -9.36
CA LYS A 64 19.94 -9.79 -10.59
C LYS A 64 18.70 -8.91 -10.74
N SER A 65 17.50 -9.39 -10.40
CA SER A 65 16.28 -8.57 -10.48
C SER A 65 16.31 -7.35 -9.56
N PHE A 66 16.93 -7.47 -8.36
CA PHE A 66 17.19 -6.32 -7.49
C PHE A 66 18.18 -5.34 -8.09
N TYR A 67 19.27 -5.85 -8.69
CA TYR A 67 20.25 -5.02 -9.35
C TYR A 67 19.66 -4.28 -10.57
N ASP A 68 18.88 -5.00 -11.39
CA ASP A 68 18.23 -4.45 -12.59
C ASP A 68 17.12 -3.43 -12.23
N SER A 69 16.47 -3.57 -11.06
CA SER A 69 15.51 -2.56 -10.57
C SER A 69 16.19 -1.26 -10.11
N GLY A 70 17.45 -1.34 -9.70
CA GLY A 70 18.33 -0.22 -9.40
C GLY A 70 17.77 0.82 -8.45
N LEU A 71 18.24 2.06 -8.59
CA LEU A 71 17.80 3.18 -7.76
C LEU A 71 16.30 3.49 -7.85
N PRO A 72 15.64 3.41 -9.04
CA PRO A 72 14.19 3.63 -9.12
C PRO A 72 13.39 2.62 -8.28
N GLY A 73 13.75 1.34 -8.32
CA GLY A 73 13.10 0.31 -7.51
C GLY A 73 13.33 0.50 -6.02
N PHE A 74 14.54 0.85 -5.61
CA PHE A 74 14.86 1.11 -4.21
C PHE A 74 14.11 2.33 -3.66
N ILE A 75 14.13 3.47 -4.36
CA ILE A 75 13.40 4.68 -3.96
C ILE A 75 11.89 4.42 -3.98
N GLY A 76 11.38 3.75 -5.01
CA GLY A 76 9.97 3.38 -5.09
C GLY A 76 9.52 2.53 -3.91
N GLY A 77 10.35 1.57 -3.49
CA GLY A 77 10.11 0.75 -2.31
C GLY A 77 10.08 1.55 -1.00
N LEU A 78 11.05 2.46 -0.80
CA LEU A 78 11.07 3.33 0.37
C LEU A 78 9.84 4.25 0.43
N ILE A 79 9.44 4.83 -0.69
CA ILE A 79 8.24 5.67 -0.77
C ILE A 79 6.99 4.85 -0.44
N LEU A 80 6.86 3.65 -0.98
CA LEU A 80 5.73 2.77 -0.69
C LEU A 80 5.69 2.36 0.79
N SER A 81 6.86 2.18 1.44
CA SER A 81 6.92 1.87 2.87
C SER A 81 6.32 2.96 3.75
N ILE A 82 6.49 4.24 3.38
CA ILE A 82 5.85 5.38 4.06
C ILE A 82 4.31 5.25 3.93
N GLY A 83 3.82 4.88 2.76
CA GLY A 83 2.39 4.62 2.55
C GLY A 83 1.86 3.48 3.43
N PHE A 84 2.61 2.39 3.57
CA PHE A 84 2.22 1.28 4.44
C PHE A 84 2.19 1.67 5.92
N CYS A 85 3.16 2.46 6.38
CA CYS A 85 3.16 3.01 7.74
C CYS A 85 1.93 3.91 7.97
N GLY A 86 1.69 4.83 7.05
CA GLY A 86 0.54 5.74 7.13
C GLY A 86 -0.81 5.02 7.08
N TYR A 87 -0.92 3.95 6.27
CA TYR A 87 -2.13 3.13 6.23
C TYR A 87 -2.43 2.48 7.58
N VAL A 88 -1.45 1.82 8.20
CA VAL A 88 -1.65 1.15 9.50
C VAL A 88 -1.94 2.20 10.58
N PHE A 89 -1.22 3.33 10.56
CA PHE A 89 -1.46 4.44 11.48
C PHE A 89 -2.88 4.99 11.33
N ALA A 90 -3.35 5.21 10.12
CA ALA A 90 -4.69 5.68 9.83
C ALA A 90 -5.75 4.67 10.32
N MET A 91 -5.64 3.41 9.91
CA MET A 91 -6.57 2.36 10.34
C MET A 91 -6.63 2.19 11.85
N TYR A 92 -5.53 2.44 12.57
CA TYR A 92 -5.48 2.36 14.03
C TYR A 92 -6.18 3.55 14.70
N ASN A 93 -5.98 4.78 14.19
CA ASN A 93 -6.39 6.03 14.83
C ASN A 93 -7.71 6.62 14.31
N THR A 94 -8.22 6.19 13.14
CA THR A 94 -9.49 6.66 12.59
C THR A 94 -10.38 5.49 12.14
N THR A 95 -11.50 5.79 11.50
CA THR A 95 -12.42 4.76 11.01
C THR A 95 -11.92 4.13 9.71
N VAL A 96 -12.31 2.87 9.48
CA VAL A 96 -12.05 2.18 8.21
C VAL A 96 -12.66 2.94 7.03
N ALA A 97 -13.84 3.53 7.24
CA ALA A 97 -14.54 4.30 6.22
C ALA A 97 -13.74 5.55 5.82
N ASN A 98 -13.31 6.37 6.80
CA ASN A 98 -12.50 7.56 6.55
C ASN A 98 -11.20 7.21 5.82
N THR A 99 -10.48 6.19 6.31
CA THR A 99 -9.23 5.76 5.73
C THR A 99 -9.40 5.35 4.26
N ASN A 100 -10.35 4.46 3.96
CA ASN A 100 -10.57 3.98 2.60
C ASN A 100 -11.10 5.07 1.66
N PHE A 101 -11.92 5.98 2.18
CA PHE A 101 -12.41 7.10 1.40
C PHE A 101 -11.28 8.06 1.00
N ILE A 102 -10.38 8.38 1.94
CA ILE A 102 -9.19 9.19 1.65
C ILE A 102 -8.26 8.46 0.67
N ILE A 103 -8.06 7.15 0.83
CA ILE A 103 -7.25 6.36 -0.12
C ILE A 103 -7.85 6.38 -1.53
N SER A 104 -9.16 6.44 -1.68
CA SER A 104 -9.81 6.53 -2.99
C SER A 104 -9.44 7.79 -3.78
N LEU A 105 -8.94 8.83 -3.10
CA LEU A 105 -8.36 10.02 -3.75
C LEU A 105 -7.05 9.72 -4.52
N GLN A 106 -6.56 8.49 -4.48
CA GLN A 106 -5.38 8.07 -5.25
C GLN A 106 -5.47 8.44 -6.73
N ILE A 107 -6.65 8.30 -7.34
CA ILE A 107 -6.89 8.67 -8.75
C ILE A 107 -6.67 10.16 -8.96
N LEU A 108 -7.06 10.99 -7.98
CA LEU A 108 -6.88 12.44 -8.00
C LEU A 108 -5.39 12.81 -7.93
N PHE A 109 -4.65 12.25 -6.96
CA PHE A 109 -3.21 12.50 -6.87
C PHE A 109 -2.47 12.02 -8.12
N LEU A 110 -2.91 10.90 -8.71
CA LEU A 110 -2.37 10.39 -9.96
C LEU A 110 -2.59 11.37 -11.12
N ALA A 111 -3.77 11.96 -11.22
CA ALA A 111 -4.08 12.98 -12.25
C ALA A 111 -3.27 14.26 -12.03
N ILE A 112 -3.17 14.75 -10.79
CA ILE A 112 -2.39 15.93 -10.44
C ILE A 112 -0.90 15.73 -10.79
N PHE A 113 -0.33 14.61 -10.35
CA PHE A 113 1.09 14.32 -10.60
C PHE A 113 1.35 14.02 -12.08
N GLY A 114 0.42 13.36 -12.78
CA GLY A 114 0.48 13.20 -14.24
C GLY A 114 0.54 14.54 -14.97
N PHE A 115 -0.26 15.50 -14.54
CA PHE A 115 -0.23 16.85 -15.11
C PHE A 115 1.12 17.54 -14.85
N PHE A 116 1.62 17.56 -13.60
CA PHE A 116 2.84 18.29 -13.26
C PHE A 116 4.11 17.60 -13.77
N PHE A 117 4.22 16.28 -13.63
CA PHE A 117 5.44 15.56 -13.94
C PHE A 117 5.51 14.98 -15.35
N LEU A 118 4.37 14.56 -15.90
CA LEU A 118 4.29 13.97 -17.25
C LEU A 118 3.69 14.93 -18.28
N LYS A 119 3.28 16.13 -17.86
CA LYS A 119 2.63 17.14 -18.71
C LYS A 119 1.36 16.62 -19.41
N GLU A 120 0.67 15.68 -18.77
CA GLU A 120 -0.61 15.15 -19.24
C GLU A 120 -1.69 16.23 -19.14
N LYS A 121 -2.57 16.32 -20.14
CA LYS A 121 -3.67 17.30 -20.12
C LYS A 121 -4.80 16.79 -19.22
N ILE A 122 -5.18 17.58 -18.22
CA ILE A 122 -6.39 17.32 -17.44
C ILE A 122 -7.58 17.85 -18.24
N ASN A 123 -8.53 16.95 -18.56
CA ASN A 123 -9.77 17.38 -19.22
C ASN A 123 -10.77 17.94 -18.17
N LEU A 124 -11.79 18.66 -18.64
CA LEU A 124 -12.79 19.29 -17.77
C LEU A 124 -13.55 18.28 -16.92
N ILE A 125 -13.83 17.08 -17.43
CA ILE A 125 -14.53 16.03 -16.70
C ILE A 125 -13.68 15.56 -15.53
N THR A 126 -12.38 15.33 -15.74
CA THR A 126 -11.43 14.98 -14.68
C THR A 126 -11.36 16.08 -13.61
N LEU A 127 -11.33 17.35 -14.01
CA LEU A 127 -11.29 18.47 -13.08
C LEU A 127 -12.56 18.53 -12.21
N ILE A 128 -13.73 18.37 -12.80
CA ILE A 128 -15.01 18.32 -12.07
C ILE A 128 -15.03 17.13 -11.10
N SER A 129 -14.59 15.97 -11.55
CA SER A 129 -14.50 14.76 -10.70
C SER A 129 -13.57 14.97 -9.50
N ILE A 130 -12.44 15.66 -9.70
CA ILE A 130 -11.50 16.06 -8.64
C ILE A 130 -12.21 16.92 -7.58
N ILE A 131 -12.90 17.97 -8.02
CA ILE A 131 -13.60 18.91 -7.14
C ILE A 131 -14.69 18.18 -6.33
N LEU A 132 -15.49 17.34 -6.98
CA LEU A 132 -16.54 16.55 -6.33
C LEU A 132 -15.96 15.57 -5.29
N ALA A 133 -14.87 14.86 -5.64
CA ALA A 133 -14.21 13.93 -4.72
C ALA A 133 -13.64 14.66 -3.50
N MET A 134 -12.97 15.79 -3.69
CA MET A 134 -12.45 16.60 -2.59
C MET A 134 -13.57 17.14 -1.68
N SER A 135 -14.67 17.60 -2.27
CA SER A 135 -15.82 18.05 -1.51
C SER A 135 -16.40 16.94 -0.63
N GLY A 136 -16.52 15.72 -1.16
CA GLY A 136 -16.95 14.54 -0.40
C GLY A 136 -16.03 14.24 0.77
N VAL A 137 -14.69 14.27 0.57
CA VAL A 137 -13.72 14.05 1.66
C VAL A 137 -13.82 15.15 2.72
N LEU A 138 -13.94 16.41 2.31
CA LEU A 138 -14.09 17.53 3.25
C LEU A 138 -15.33 17.39 4.13
N LEU A 139 -16.46 17.00 3.55
CA LEU A 139 -17.70 16.76 4.30
C LEU A 139 -17.55 15.60 5.29
N MET A 140 -16.84 14.55 4.90
CA MET A 140 -16.65 13.35 5.73
C MET A 140 -15.66 13.61 6.87
N VAL A 141 -14.51 14.21 6.58
CA VAL A 141 -13.46 14.52 7.56
C VAL A 141 -13.91 15.66 8.48
N GLY A 142 -14.68 16.61 7.98
CA GLY A 142 -15.20 17.76 8.75
C GLY A 142 -16.06 17.39 9.97
N ASN A 143 -16.65 16.21 9.96
CA ASN A 143 -17.41 15.67 11.10
C ASN A 143 -16.55 14.85 12.09
N SER A 144 -15.29 14.57 11.77
CA SER A 144 -14.35 13.73 12.55
C SER A 144 -13.21 14.60 13.09
N LEU A 145 -13.54 15.53 13.99
CA LEU A 145 -12.58 16.54 14.49
C LEU A 145 -11.95 16.18 15.84
N SER A 146 -12.14 14.95 16.35
CA SER A 146 -11.41 14.52 17.54
C SER A 146 -9.90 14.45 17.23
N PRO A 147 -9.00 14.85 18.17
CA PRO A 147 -7.56 14.93 17.89
C PRO A 147 -6.95 13.62 17.37
N GLY A 148 -7.39 12.45 17.85
CA GLY A 148 -6.95 11.15 17.37
C GLY A 148 -7.43 10.85 15.95
N GLU A 149 -8.68 11.12 15.64
CA GLU A 149 -9.26 10.90 14.31
C GLU A 149 -8.64 11.85 13.27
N LEU A 150 -8.35 13.10 13.64
CA LEU A 150 -7.70 14.04 12.74
C LEU A 150 -6.30 13.56 12.34
N SER A 151 -5.49 13.08 13.29
CA SER A 151 -4.15 12.54 12.99
C SER A 151 -4.21 11.29 12.11
N GLY A 152 -5.18 10.40 12.35
CA GLY A 152 -5.45 9.24 11.52
C GLY A 152 -5.88 9.62 10.10
N ASN A 153 -6.79 10.59 9.97
CA ASN A 153 -7.25 11.09 8.68
C ASN A 153 -6.09 11.74 7.89
N LEU A 154 -5.23 12.53 8.53
CA LEU A 154 -4.05 13.11 7.89
C LEU A 154 -3.05 12.05 7.45
N ALA A 155 -2.82 11.04 8.29
CA ALA A 155 -1.94 9.92 7.93
C ALA A 155 -2.49 9.10 6.75
N ALA A 156 -3.81 9.01 6.59
CA ALA A 156 -4.43 8.31 5.46
C ALA A 156 -4.01 8.89 4.10
N PHE A 157 -3.71 10.20 4.01
CA PHE A 157 -3.24 10.82 2.77
C PHE A 157 -1.86 10.34 2.31
N THR A 158 -1.06 9.78 3.22
CA THR A 158 0.26 9.25 2.82
C THR A 158 0.14 8.14 1.78
N MET A 159 -0.88 7.28 1.89
CA MET A 159 -1.08 6.15 0.96
C MET A 159 -1.35 6.61 -0.48
N PRO A 160 -2.37 7.44 -0.77
CA PRO A 160 -2.63 7.90 -2.13
C PRO A 160 -1.50 8.73 -2.71
N ILE A 161 -0.79 9.53 -1.90
CA ILE A 161 0.34 10.34 -2.35
C ILE A 161 1.52 9.44 -2.74
N THR A 162 1.94 8.54 -1.83
CA THR A 162 3.09 7.66 -2.08
C THR A 162 2.83 6.70 -3.23
N PHE A 163 1.60 6.20 -3.36
CA PHE A 163 1.22 5.34 -4.47
C PHE A 163 1.23 6.10 -5.81
N ALA A 164 0.74 7.34 -5.84
CA ALA A 164 0.80 8.18 -7.03
C ALA A 164 2.26 8.48 -7.43
N VAL A 165 3.15 8.77 -6.47
CA VAL A 165 4.59 8.95 -6.73
C VAL A 165 5.21 7.66 -7.28
N LEU A 166 4.89 6.50 -6.68
CA LEU A 166 5.38 5.21 -7.19
C LEU A 166 4.96 4.98 -8.64
N ILE A 167 3.70 5.24 -8.99
CA ILE A 167 3.21 5.12 -10.37
C ILE A 167 3.93 6.09 -11.31
N MET A 168 4.27 7.30 -10.85
CA MET A 168 5.09 8.23 -11.66
C MET A 168 6.48 7.66 -11.93
N ILE A 169 7.12 7.02 -10.93
CA ILE A 169 8.40 6.34 -11.11
C ILE A 169 8.27 5.20 -12.12
N VAL A 170 7.25 4.34 -11.98
CA VAL A 170 6.97 3.25 -12.94
C VAL A 170 6.79 3.78 -14.36
N ARG A 171 6.02 4.84 -14.55
CA ARG A 171 5.79 5.46 -15.88
C ARG A 171 7.05 6.10 -16.44
N LYS A 172 7.91 6.67 -15.61
CA LYS A 172 9.17 7.29 -16.03
C LYS A 172 10.23 6.24 -16.42
N PHE A 173 10.18 5.06 -15.82
CA PHE A 173 11.14 3.96 -16.03
C PHE A 173 10.43 2.68 -16.48
N PRO A 174 9.78 2.66 -17.66
CA PRO A 174 8.91 1.56 -18.09
C PRO A 174 9.67 0.24 -18.35
N SER A 175 10.97 0.31 -18.55
CA SER A 175 11.82 -0.88 -18.74
C SER A 175 12.30 -1.51 -17.43
N VAL A 176 12.07 -0.84 -16.30
CA VAL A 176 12.52 -1.32 -14.99
C VAL A 176 11.43 -2.15 -14.34
N ASP A 177 11.81 -3.35 -13.93
CA ASP A 177 10.92 -4.21 -13.13
C ASP A 177 10.81 -3.69 -11.71
N MET A 178 9.60 -3.31 -11.31
CA MET A 178 9.30 -2.75 -9.99
C MET A 178 8.82 -3.79 -8.96
N VAL A 179 8.79 -5.07 -9.31
CA VAL A 179 8.42 -6.12 -8.33
C VAL A 179 9.40 -6.17 -7.14
N PRO A 180 10.73 -6.06 -7.32
CA PRO A 180 11.66 -5.97 -6.19
C PRO A 180 11.42 -4.78 -5.26
N ALA A 181 10.84 -3.66 -5.74
CA ALA A 181 10.49 -2.50 -4.92
C ALA A 181 9.47 -2.85 -3.82
N GLN A 182 8.58 -3.78 -4.09
CA GLN A 182 7.59 -4.25 -3.09
C GLN A 182 8.27 -4.96 -1.91
N PHE A 183 9.32 -5.76 -2.19
CA PHE A 183 10.12 -6.38 -1.15
C PHE A 183 10.85 -5.32 -0.30
N VAL A 184 11.44 -4.31 -0.94
CA VAL A 184 12.07 -3.19 -0.25
C VAL A 184 11.05 -2.46 0.64
N ALA A 185 9.83 -2.22 0.12
CA ALA A 185 8.76 -1.60 0.90
C ALA A 185 8.38 -2.43 2.13
N GLY A 186 8.22 -3.74 1.95
CA GLY A 186 7.90 -4.65 3.05
C GLY A 186 8.97 -4.69 4.12
N ILE A 187 10.25 -4.87 3.73
CA ILE A 187 11.37 -4.91 4.67
C ILE A 187 11.54 -3.57 5.39
N SER A 188 11.46 -2.44 4.67
CA SER A 188 11.56 -1.11 5.29
C SER A 188 10.45 -0.88 6.31
N SER A 189 9.20 -1.21 5.99
CA SER A 189 8.08 -1.11 6.93
C SER A 189 8.23 -2.06 8.12
N CYS A 190 8.75 -3.27 7.89
CA CYS A 190 9.04 -4.24 8.94
C CYS A 190 10.10 -3.68 9.91
N LEU A 191 11.18 -3.10 9.41
CA LEU A 191 12.23 -2.47 10.22
C LEU A 191 11.71 -1.26 11.00
N ILE A 192 10.85 -0.44 10.41
CA ILE A 192 10.20 0.68 11.12
C ILE A 192 9.31 0.13 12.26
N GLY A 193 8.48 -0.88 11.99
CA GLY A 193 7.66 -1.51 13.02
C GLY A 193 8.48 -2.12 14.14
N LEU A 194 9.60 -2.79 13.81
CA LEU A 194 10.53 -3.35 14.78
C LEU A 194 11.20 -2.28 15.65
N SER A 195 11.65 -1.18 15.05
CA SER A 195 12.39 -0.12 15.75
C SER A 195 11.50 0.71 16.68
N LEU A 196 10.21 0.85 16.36
CA LEU A 196 9.26 1.65 17.12
C LEU A 196 8.40 0.82 18.09
N SER A 197 8.49 -0.50 18.03
CA SER A 197 7.78 -1.40 18.95
C SER A 197 8.65 -1.76 20.15
N PRO A 198 8.16 -1.59 21.39
CA PRO A 198 8.90 -2.03 22.58
C PRO A 198 9.08 -3.54 22.64
N THR A 199 8.18 -4.30 22.04
CA THR A 199 8.20 -5.78 21.94
C THR A 199 7.50 -6.21 20.68
N ILE A 200 7.95 -7.31 20.09
CA ILE A 200 7.30 -7.93 18.93
C ILE A 200 6.32 -9.05 19.32
N MET A 201 6.27 -9.40 20.62
CA MET A 201 5.39 -10.46 21.10
C MET A 201 3.94 -9.99 21.07
N ILE A 202 3.09 -10.77 20.42
CA ILE A 202 1.63 -10.59 20.37
C ILE A 202 0.96 -11.96 20.53
N SER A 203 -0.36 -11.96 20.67
CA SER A 203 -1.12 -13.21 20.77
C SER A 203 -1.01 -14.06 19.50
N PRO A 204 -1.16 -15.39 19.57
CA PRO A 204 -1.22 -16.25 18.39
C PRO A 204 -2.33 -15.84 17.40
N HIS A 205 -3.46 -15.36 17.93
CA HIS A 205 -4.56 -14.79 17.15
C HIS A 205 -4.09 -13.59 16.31
N ASP A 206 -3.38 -12.65 16.94
CA ASP A 206 -2.88 -11.45 16.26
C ASP A 206 -1.76 -11.77 15.25
N ILE A 207 -0.92 -12.80 15.51
CA ILE A 207 0.06 -13.30 14.53
C ILE A 207 -0.67 -13.82 13.29
N PHE A 208 -1.74 -14.60 13.48
CA PHE A 208 -2.54 -15.11 12.37
C PHE A 208 -3.20 -13.98 11.57
N LEU A 209 -3.70 -12.93 12.23
CA LEU A 209 -4.21 -11.73 11.54
C LEU A 209 -3.10 -11.01 10.77
N GLY A 210 -1.90 -10.92 11.35
CA GLY A 210 -0.71 -10.40 10.66
C GLY A 210 -0.37 -11.20 9.41
N PHE A 211 -0.47 -12.52 9.47
CA PHE A 211 -0.31 -13.41 8.31
C PHE A 211 -1.40 -13.14 7.26
N LEU A 212 -2.67 -13.07 7.64
CA LEU A 212 -3.75 -12.75 6.70
C LEU A 212 -3.55 -11.37 6.04
N ALA A 213 -3.16 -10.37 6.82
CA ALA A 213 -2.89 -9.03 6.31
C ALA A 213 -1.68 -9.01 5.35
N GLY A 214 -0.59 -9.67 5.70
CA GLY A 214 0.64 -9.66 4.89
C GLY A 214 0.57 -10.57 3.69
N PHE A 215 0.13 -11.80 3.86
CA PHE A 215 0.08 -12.81 2.80
C PHE A 215 -1.12 -12.62 1.88
N PHE A 216 -2.33 -12.66 2.44
CA PHE A 216 -3.56 -12.65 1.65
C PHE A 216 -3.92 -11.24 1.19
N GLN A 217 -4.03 -10.26 2.10
CA GLN A 217 -4.52 -8.93 1.76
C GLN A 217 -3.55 -8.18 0.85
N ILE A 218 -2.34 -7.87 1.33
CA ILE A 218 -1.39 -7.12 0.49
C ILE A 218 -0.56 -8.00 -0.44
N GLY A 219 -0.20 -9.21 -0.03
CA GLY A 219 0.59 -10.12 -0.86
C GLY A 219 -0.11 -10.44 -2.17
N PHE A 220 -1.33 -10.95 -2.11
CA PHE A 220 -2.11 -11.19 -3.32
C PHE A 220 -2.55 -9.90 -4.01
N GLY A 221 -2.93 -8.87 -3.22
CA GLY A 221 -3.35 -7.59 -3.77
C GLY A 221 -2.31 -6.90 -4.66
N PHE A 222 -1.02 -7.10 -4.39
CA PHE A 222 0.07 -6.52 -5.19
C PHE A 222 0.70 -7.47 -6.21
N ILE A 223 0.48 -8.78 -6.09
CA ILE A 223 0.97 -9.77 -7.07
C ILE A 223 0.01 -9.91 -8.25
N PHE A 224 -1.30 -9.74 -8.03
CA PHE A 224 -2.33 -9.74 -9.06
C PHE A 224 -2.61 -8.34 -9.59
#